data_e65bd4c92d3322ed3ca9626cc142a0ab
#
_entry.id   e65bd4c92d3322ed3ca9626cc142a0ab
#
_cell.length_a   1.000
_cell.length_b   1.000
_cell.length_c   1.000
_cell.angle_alpha   90.00
_cell.angle_beta   90.00
_cell.angle_gamma   90.00
#
_symmetry.space_group_name_H-M   'P 1'
#
loop_
_entity.id
_entity.type
_entity.pdbx_description
1 polymer ?
#
loop_
_entity_poly.entity_id
_entity_poly.type
_entity_poly.pdbx_seq_one_letter_code
_entity_poly.pdbx_strand_id
1 'polypeptide(L)'
;MTEVWVTGLGFVTSIGCDSAQVEDSLLNLRHGIACPNMLQVPESPVKVAGTIDEFELDSSDPEDWKFPSEYKVPRSLIRSFSPHVLYAWCSLQQAIKDANIDSQDLKDPESGIYTASGGSMRSIHKHFEKMDRNGVMACNPLAIVSSIPGTLTFNLVAALGIRGSSMGLVSACASSGHALGTALDEIRLGRQKRM
;
A
#
# COMPACT_ATOMS: atom_id res chain seq x y z
N MET A 1 6.93 26.41 -17.68
CA MET A 1 6.24 25.26 -17.08
C MET A 1 6.67 25.18 -15.62
N THR A 2 5.77 24.99 -14.68
CA THR A 2 6.13 24.82 -13.26
C THR A 2 6.95 23.54 -13.09
N GLU A 3 8.13 23.64 -12.49
CA GLU A 3 8.91 22.47 -12.10
C GLU A 3 8.26 21.77 -10.91
N VAL A 4 8.25 20.46 -10.93
CA VAL A 4 7.69 19.62 -9.85
C VAL A 4 8.76 18.64 -9.42
N TRP A 5 8.98 18.54 -8.12
CA TRP A 5 10.04 17.75 -7.53
C TRP A 5 9.46 16.58 -6.72
N VAL A 6 10.11 15.43 -6.77
CA VAL A 6 9.91 14.36 -5.82
C VAL A 6 10.74 14.68 -4.58
N THR A 7 10.08 14.88 -3.45
CA THR A 7 10.72 15.34 -2.21
C THR A 7 10.83 14.23 -1.16
N GLY A 8 10.15 13.12 -1.33
CA GLY A 8 10.25 11.98 -0.43
C GLY A 8 9.92 10.66 -1.11
N LEU A 9 10.58 9.62 -0.68
CA LEU A 9 10.44 8.26 -1.17
C LEU A 9 10.20 7.29 -0.01
N GLY A 10 9.43 6.24 -0.25
CA GLY A 10 9.22 5.16 0.71
C GLY A 10 8.99 3.84 0.00
N PHE A 11 9.57 2.78 0.54
CA PHE A 11 9.59 1.48 -0.10
C PHE A 11 9.16 0.36 0.86
N VAL A 12 8.33 -0.54 0.35
CA VAL A 12 8.07 -1.86 0.92
C VAL A 12 8.09 -2.83 -0.25
N THR A 13 9.20 -3.47 -0.45
CA THR A 13 9.49 -4.30 -1.64
C THR A 13 10.25 -5.56 -1.28
N SER A 14 10.32 -6.52 -2.21
CA SER A 14 11.11 -7.74 -2.04
C SER A 14 12.63 -7.53 -2.10
N ILE A 15 13.10 -6.31 -2.43
CA ILE A 15 14.53 -5.97 -2.43
C ILE A 15 14.91 -5.01 -1.30
N GLY A 16 13.95 -4.65 -0.44
CA GLY A 16 14.17 -3.81 0.72
C GLY A 16 12.90 -3.12 1.19
N CYS A 17 12.84 -2.81 2.47
CA CYS A 17 11.71 -2.17 3.13
C CYS A 17 12.01 -0.72 3.56
N ASP A 18 13.10 -0.14 3.07
CA ASP A 18 13.45 1.27 3.16
C ASP A 18 14.32 1.72 1.99
N SER A 19 14.57 3.03 1.87
CA SER A 19 15.35 3.61 0.76
C SER A 19 16.79 3.08 0.73
N ALA A 20 17.44 2.91 1.88
CA ALA A 20 18.82 2.47 1.95
C ALA A 20 18.99 1.00 1.51
N GLN A 21 18.08 0.12 1.94
CA GLN A 21 18.08 -1.29 1.53
C GLN A 21 17.80 -1.44 0.03
N VAL A 22 16.85 -0.67 -0.50
CA VAL A 22 16.52 -0.70 -1.95
C VAL A 22 17.70 -0.20 -2.77
N GLU A 23 18.31 0.93 -2.38
CA GLU A 23 19.49 1.48 -3.05
C GLU A 23 20.65 0.48 -3.04
N ASP A 24 20.98 -0.09 -1.89
CA ASP A 24 22.03 -1.10 -1.75
C ASP A 24 21.75 -2.35 -2.61
N SER A 25 20.50 -2.80 -2.66
CA SER A 25 20.12 -3.93 -3.50
C SER A 25 20.27 -3.63 -5.00
N LEU A 26 19.91 -2.43 -5.44
CA LEU A 26 20.04 -2.01 -6.83
C LEU A 26 21.51 -1.85 -7.23
N LEU A 27 22.33 -1.20 -6.39
CA LEU A 27 23.76 -1.00 -6.64
C LEU A 27 24.53 -2.31 -6.70
N ASN A 28 24.14 -3.29 -5.88
CA ASN A 28 24.78 -4.60 -5.81
C ASN A 28 24.09 -5.68 -6.68
N LEU A 29 23.15 -5.27 -7.56
CA LEU A 29 22.42 -6.17 -8.46
C LEU A 29 21.74 -7.34 -7.73
N ARG A 30 21.26 -7.12 -6.50
CA ARG A 30 20.51 -8.12 -5.73
C ARG A 30 19.05 -8.10 -6.12
N HIS A 31 18.49 -9.26 -6.44
CA HIS A 31 17.06 -9.42 -6.71
C HIS A 31 16.34 -10.01 -5.49
N GLY A 32 15.03 -9.71 -5.38
CA GLY A 32 14.17 -10.23 -4.33
C GLY A 32 13.42 -11.51 -4.70
N ILE A 33 13.86 -12.24 -5.73
CA ILE A 33 13.21 -13.49 -6.15
C ILE A 33 13.77 -14.65 -5.36
N ALA A 34 12.90 -15.40 -4.68
CA ALA A 34 13.22 -16.55 -3.86
C ALA A 34 12.32 -17.74 -4.18
N CYS A 35 12.57 -18.88 -3.54
CA CYS A 35 11.78 -20.11 -3.63
C CYS A 35 10.98 -20.28 -2.33
N PRO A 36 9.88 -19.56 -2.11
CA PRO A 36 9.13 -19.62 -0.86
C PRO A 36 8.44 -20.98 -0.69
N ASN A 37 8.41 -21.49 0.53
CA ASN A 37 7.89 -22.82 0.86
C ASN A 37 6.45 -23.04 0.37
N MET A 38 5.63 -22.00 0.38
CA MET A 38 4.23 -22.06 -0.08
C MET A 38 4.09 -22.43 -1.57
N LEU A 39 5.13 -22.22 -2.38
CA LEU A 39 5.15 -22.57 -3.81
C LEU A 39 5.84 -23.91 -4.10
N GLN A 40 6.41 -24.58 -3.09
CA GLN A 40 7.15 -25.84 -3.25
C GLN A 40 6.20 -27.07 -3.21
N VAL A 41 4.92 -26.89 -3.60
CA VAL A 41 3.99 -28.00 -3.77
C VAL A 41 4.08 -28.60 -5.17
N PRO A 42 3.95 -29.93 -5.34
CA PRO A 42 4.19 -30.60 -6.64
C PRO A 42 3.38 -30.03 -7.79
N GLU A 43 2.14 -29.67 -7.55
CA GLU A 43 1.17 -29.20 -8.55
C GLU A 43 1.37 -27.76 -8.96
N SER A 44 2.17 -26.98 -8.23
CA SER A 44 2.40 -25.58 -8.58
C SER A 44 3.32 -25.44 -9.79
N PRO A 45 2.89 -24.80 -10.90
CA PRO A 45 3.76 -24.52 -12.02
C PRO A 45 4.74 -23.38 -11.73
N VAL A 46 4.48 -22.56 -10.68
CA VAL A 46 5.32 -21.44 -10.24
C VAL A 46 6.08 -21.85 -9.00
N LYS A 47 7.40 -21.75 -9.03
CA LYS A 47 8.29 -22.15 -7.91
C LYS A 47 9.00 -20.96 -7.25
N VAL A 48 8.95 -19.78 -7.87
CA VAL A 48 9.65 -18.60 -7.41
C VAL A 48 8.71 -17.41 -7.30
N ALA A 49 8.97 -16.54 -6.33
CA ALA A 49 8.27 -15.27 -6.14
C ALA A 49 9.15 -14.25 -5.41
N GLY A 50 8.83 -12.97 -5.56
CA GLY A 50 9.31 -11.93 -4.66
C GLY A 50 8.43 -11.90 -3.40
N THR A 51 9.03 -12.08 -2.24
CA THR A 51 8.37 -12.02 -0.93
C THR A 51 8.87 -10.84 -0.12
N ILE A 52 8.06 -10.40 0.85
CA ILE A 52 8.42 -9.35 1.80
C ILE A 52 8.37 -10.01 3.17
N ASP A 53 9.52 -10.51 3.62
CA ASP A 53 9.60 -11.43 4.75
C ASP A 53 9.37 -10.75 6.11
N GLU A 54 9.49 -9.43 6.18
CA GLU A 54 9.22 -8.64 7.38
C GLU A 54 7.70 -8.50 7.69
N PHE A 55 6.84 -8.98 6.80
CA PHE A 55 5.39 -8.85 6.91
C PHE A 55 4.70 -10.21 6.87
N GLU A 56 4.18 -10.63 8.02
CA GLU A 56 3.35 -11.85 8.14
C GLU A 56 1.86 -11.46 8.09
N LEU A 57 1.26 -11.45 6.90
CA LEU A 57 -0.12 -10.98 6.67
C LEU A 57 -1.06 -12.11 6.26
N ASP A 58 -0.82 -13.33 6.76
CA ASP A 58 -1.59 -14.52 6.36
C ASP A 58 -2.92 -14.67 7.07
N SER A 59 -3.11 -14.06 8.24
CA SER A 59 -4.38 -14.09 8.93
C SER A 59 -5.48 -13.36 8.15
N SER A 60 -6.71 -13.87 8.23
CA SER A 60 -7.90 -13.17 7.75
C SER A 60 -8.33 -12.03 8.68
N ASP A 61 -7.76 -11.97 9.89
CA ASP A 61 -7.95 -10.89 10.84
C ASP A 61 -6.72 -9.96 10.82
N PRO A 62 -6.87 -8.69 10.42
CA PRO A 62 -5.75 -7.75 10.41
C PRO A 62 -5.13 -7.47 11.78
N GLU A 63 -5.83 -7.76 12.87
CA GLU A 63 -5.29 -7.59 14.23
C GLU A 63 -4.21 -8.65 14.58
N ASP A 64 -4.16 -9.76 13.83
CA ASP A 64 -3.15 -10.81 14.00
C ASP A 64 -1.89 -10.58 13.16
N TRP A 65 -1.89 -9.58 12.28
CA TRP A 65 -0.77 -9.33 11.38
C TRP A 65 0.47 -8.89 12.14
N LYS A 66 1.62 -9.37 11.66
CA LYS A 66 2.93 -8.95 12.15
C LYS A 66 3.65 -8.15 11.07
N PHE A 67 4.18 -7.03 11.44
CA PHE A 67 4.94 -6.10 10.60
C PHE A 67 5.87 -5.26 11.49
N PRO A 68 6.85 -4.55 10.92
CA PRO A 68 7.81 -3.77 11.71
C PRO A 68 7.16 -2.79 12.68
N SER A 69 7.59 -2.82 13.94
CA SER A 69 6.93 -2.14 15.07
C SER A 69 7.01 -0.61 15.04
N GLU A 70 7.89 -0.06 14.22
CA GLU A 70 7.99 1.39 13.96
C GLU A 70 6.74 1.94 13.25
N TYR A 71 6.05 1.13 12.45
CA TYR A 71 4.82 1.52 11.76
C TYR A 71 3.61 1.34 12.67
N LYS A 72 3.22 2.41 13.32
CA LYS A 72 2.03 2.40 14.19
C LYS A 72 0.76 2.58 13.36
N VAL A 73 -0.09 1.57 13.36
CA VAL A 73 -1.44 1.66 12.80
C VAL A 73 -2.45 1.70 13.93
N PRO A 74 -3.29 2.75 14.03
CA PRO A 74 -4.36 2.77 15.03
C PRO A 74 -5.30 1.57 14.87
N ARG A 75 -5.70 0.96 15.98
CA ARG A 75 -6.56 -0.23 15.98
C ARG A 75 -7.90 0.01 15.27
N SER A 76 -8.41 1.23 15.29
CA SER A 76 -9.63 1.60 14.57
C SER A 76 -9.47 1.58 13.05
N LEU A 77 -8.25 1.78 12.55
CA LEU A 77 -7.95 1.80 11.11
C LEU A 77 -7.58 0.42 10.57
N ILE A 78 -6.78 -0.36 11.33
CA ILE A 78 -6.26 -1.64 10.84
C ILE A 78 -7.38 -2.61 10.45
N ARG A 79 -8.54 -2.53 11.10
CA ARG A 79 -9.70 -3.37 10.82
C ARG A 79 -10.28 -3.21 9.40
N SER A 80 -10.04 -2.06 8.77
CA SER A 80 -10.44 -1.78 7.38
C SER A 80 -9.29 -2.00 6.39
N PHE A 81 -8.09 -2.37 6.87
CA PHE A 81 -6.93 -2.60 6.02
C PHE A 81 -7.01 -3.98 5.36
N SER A 82 -6.42 -4.05 4.21
CA SER A 82 -5.95 -5.28 3.55
C SER A 82 -4.44 -5.16 3.33
N PRO A 83 -3.74 -6.24 2.97
CA PRO A 83 -2.29 -6.20 2.83
C PRO A 83 -1.75 -5.03 1.99
N HIS A 84 -2.39 -4.74 0.86
CA HIS A 84 -1.95 -3.62 0.00
C HIS A 84 -2.10 -2.25 0.65
N VAL A 85 -3.10 -2.07 1.54
CA VAL A 85 -3.26 -0.82 2.32
C VAL A 85 -2.16 -0.70 3.36
N LEU A 86 -1.79 -1.81 4.03
CA LEU A 86 -0.71 -1.79 5.03
C LEU A 86 0.64 -1.48 4.38
N TYR A 87 0.98 -2.11 3.25
CA TYR A 87 2.21 -1.81 2.53
C TYR A 87 2.29 -0.34 2.11
N ALA A 88 1.19 0.18 1.55
CA ALA A 88 1.11 1.58 1.17
C ALA A 88 1.19 2.53 2.37
N TRP A 89 0.58 2.17 3.50
CA TRP A 89 0.69 2.93 4.76
C TRP A 89 2.15 3.02 5.21
N CYS A 90 2.86 1.89 5.27
CA CYS A 90 4.25 1.85 5.70
C CYS A 90 5.16 2.67 4.77
N SER A 91 5.06 2.48 3.46
CA SER A 91 5.85 3.25 2.49
C SER A 91 5.52 4.75 2.52
N LEU A 92 4.24 5.11 2.69
CA LEU A 92 3.83 6.52 2.79
C LEU A 92 4.37 7.19 4.06
N GLN A 93 4.41 6.49 5.20
CA GLN A 93 5.04 7.03 6.42
C GLN A 93 6.54 7.32 6.21
N GLN A 94 7.24 6.47 5.47
CA GLN A 94 8.64 6.72 5.10
C GLN A 94 8.76 7.97 4.19
N ALA A 95 7.94 8.06 3.14
CA ALA A 95 7.96 9.18 2.21
C ALA A 95 7.64 10.53 2.89
N ILE A 96 6.67 10.56 3.82
CA ILE A 96 6.33 11.75 4.61
C ILE A 96 7.52 12.17 5.48
N LYS A 97 8.18 11.22 6.12
CA LYS A 97 9.36 11.47 6.95
C LYS A 97 10.55 11.96 6.11
N ASP A 98 10.80 11.33 4.98
CA ASP A 98 11.88 11.69 4.05
C ASP A 98 11.68 13.10 3.48
N ALA A 99 10.44 13.44 3.10
CA ALA A 99 10.06 14.77 2.63
C ALA A 99 10.03 15.85 3.74
N ASN A 100 10.18 15.46 5.01
CA ASN A 100 10.05 16.35 6.17
C ASN A 100 8.73 17.14 6.18
N ILE A 101 7.62 16.46 5.84
CA ILE A 101 6.27 17.04 5.82
C ILE A 101 5.60 16.82 7.18
N ASP A 102 5.02 17.86 7.76
CA ASP A 102 4.26 17.71 8.99
C ASP A 102 2.78 17.36 8.77
N SER A 103 2.10 17.00 9.85
CA SER A 103 0.69 16.58 9.79
C SER A 103 -0.27 17.71 9.42
N GLN A 104 0.10 18.98 9.60
CA GLN A 104 -0.73 20.11 9.21
C GLN A 104 -0.66 20.35 7.71
N ASP A 105 0.54 20.17 7.13
CA ASP A 105 0.73 20.21 5.67
C ASP A 105 -0.13 19.18 4.94
N LEU A 106 -0.26 17.98 5.52
CA LEU A 106 -1.12 16.93 4.94
C LEU A 106 -2.60 17.30 4.96
N LYS A 107 -3.04 18.11 5.93
CA LYS A 107 -4.44 18.57 6.07
C LYS A 107 -4.74 19.84 5.29
N ASP A 108 -3.75 20.44 4.64
CA ASP A 108 -3.96 21.58 3.75
C ASP A 108 -4.88 21.17 2.59
N PRO A 109 -5.91 21.95 2.23
CA PRO A 109 -6.77 21.68 1.07
C PRO A 109 -6.03 21.59 -0.27
N GLU A 110 -4.81 22.12 -0.36
CA GLU A 110 -3.94 22.01 -1.53
C GLU A 110 -2.93 20.84 -1.43
N SER A 111 -3.13 19.91 -0.47
CA SER A 111 -2.38 18.64 -0.35
C SER A 111 -3.32 17.48 -0.69
N GLY A 112 -3.05 16.81 -1.80
CA GLY A 112 -3.83 15.69 -2.30
C GLY A 112 -3.12 14.35 -2.16
N ILE A 113 -3.79 13.27 -2.59
CA ILE A 113 -3.21 11.93 -2.66
C ILE A 113 -3.81 11.15 -3.83
N TYR A 114 -2.97 10.62 -4.67
CA TYR A 114 -3.35 9.66 -5.69
C TYR A 114 -2.72 8.31 -5.40
N THR A 115 -3.52 7.27 -5.48
CA THR A 115 -3.08 5.91 -5.22
C THR A 115 -3.27 5.03 -6.45
N ALA A 116 -2.50 3.95 -6.51
CA ALA A 116 -2.58 2.95 -7.56
C ALA A 116 -2.57 1.55 -6.94
N SER A 117 -3.60 0.76 -7.21
CA SER A 117 -3.69 -0.61 -6.70
C SER A 117 -4.68 -1.43 -7.50
N GLY A 118 -4.40 -2.72 -7.66
CA GLY A 118 -5.37 -3.71 -8.18
C GLY A 118 -6.29 -4.30 -7.11
N GLY A 119 -6.17 -3.87 -5.86
CA GLY A 119 -6.87 -4.47 -4.72
C GLY A 119 -6.24 -5.79 -4.25
N SER A 120 -7.00 -6.58 -3.46
CA SER A 120 -6.52 -7.83 -2.89
C SER A 120 -7.49 -8.99 -3.14
N MET A 121 -7.27 -9.73 -4.22
CA MET A 121 -8.03 -10.96 -4.50
C MET A 121 -7.84 -12.02 -3.42
N ARG A 122 -6.65 -12.09 -2.79
CA ARG A 122 -6.38 -12.99 -1.68
C ARG A 122 -7.29 -12.70 -0.48
N SER A 123 -7.53 -11.43 -0.16
CA SER A 123 -8.45 -11.06 0.93
C SER A 123 -9.88 -11.49 0.63
N ILE A 124 -10.33 -11.35 -0.61
CA ILE A 124 -11.66 -11.85 -1.05
C ILE A 124 -11.74 -13.37 -0.90
N HIS A 125 -10.74 -14.09 -1.40
CA HIS A 125 -10.71 -15.55 -1.33
C HIS A 125 -10.78 -16.04 0.12
N LYS A 126 -9.94 -15.53 1.00
CA LYS A 126 -9.95 -15.86 2.43
C LYS A 126 -11.27 -15.51 3.12
N HIS A 127 -11.91 -14.43 2.71
CA HIS A 127 -13.22 -14.06 3.23
C HIS A 127 -14.28 -15.11 2.86
N PHE A 128 -14.34 -15.56 1.61
CA PHE A 128 -15.25 -16.59 1.17
C PHE A 128 -14.97 -17.93 1.86
N GLU A 129 -13.71 -18.34 1.96
CA GLU A 129 -13.34 -19.55 2.71
C GLU A 129 -13.83 -19.50 4.18
N LYS A 130 -13.68 -18.35 4.84
CA LYS A 130 -14.15 -18.16 6.21
C LYS A 130 -15.67 -18.22 6.30
N MET A 131 -16.35 -17.60 5.33
CA MET A 131 -17.81 -17.61 5.25
C MET A 131 -18.35 -19.04 5.07
N ASP A 132 -17.74 -19.82 4.19
CA ASP A 132 -18.16 -21.21 3.92
C ASP A 132 -17.91 -22.12 5.13
N ARG A 133 -16.81 -21.93 5.87
CA ARG A 133 -16.47 -22.77 7.04
C ARG A 133 -17.24 -22.37 8.29
N ASN A 134 -17.43 -21.09 8.55
CA ASN A 134 -17.86 -20.57 9.85
C ASN A 134 -19.16 -19.75 9.79
N GLY A 135 -19.74 -19.60 8.60
CA GLY A 135 -20.93 -18.79 8.35
C GLY A 135 -20.66 -17.29 8.30
N VAL A 136 -21.62 -16.56 7.72
CA VAL A 136 -21.51 -15.11 7.46
C VAL A 136 -21.31 -14.27 8.73
N MET A 137 -21.87 -14.73 9.87
CA MET A 137 -21.77 -14.00 11.15
C MET A 137 -20.36 -14.02 11.76
N ALA A 138 -19.50 -14.93 11.32
CA ALA A 138 -18.09 -14.98 11.73
C ALA A 138 -17.18 -14.09 10.87
N CYS A 139 -17.70 -13.49 9.81
CA CYS A 139 -16.94 -12.70 8.86
C CYS A 139 -16.80 -11.24 9.29
N ASN A 140 -15.67 -10.63 8.92
CA ASN A 140 -15.51 -9.17 9.06
C ASN A 140 -16.44 -8.46 8.04
N PRO A 141 -17.38 -7.61 8.47
CA PRO A 141 -18.27 -6.90 7.56
C PRO A 141 -17.54 -5.98 6.56
N LEU A 142 -16.30 -5.61 6.85
CA LEU A 142 -15.48 -4.77 5.95
C LEU A 142 -14.61 -5.59 4.99
N ALA A 143 -14.62 -6.93 5.05
CA ALA A 143 -13.66 -7.75 4.30
C ALA A 143 -13.71 -7.54 2.78
N ILE A 144 -14.90 -7.46 2.19
CA ILE A 144 -15.04 -7.20 0.74
C ILE A 144 -14.62 -5.76 0.42
N VAL A 145 -15.09 -4.80 1.21
CA VAL A 145 -14.75 -3.38 1.01
C VAL A 145 -13.26 -3.17 1.12
N SER A 146 -12.58 -3.76 2.11
CA SER A 146 -11.14 -3.61 2.30
C SER A 146 -10.31 -4.20 1.15
N SER A 147 -10.86 -5.11 0.36
CA SER A 147 -10.16 -5.78 -0.74
C SER A 147 -10.17 -5.02 -2.06
N ILE A 148 -11.07 -4.06 -2.24
CA ILE A 148 -11.21 -3.32 -3.50
C ILE A 148 -10.16 -2.18 -3.62
N PRO A 149 -9.75 -1.81 -4.86
CA PRO A 149 -8.69 -0.81 -5.07
C PRO A 149 -8.96 0.56 -4.43
N GLY A 150 -10.19 1.05 -4.53
CA GLY A 150 -10.57 2.38 -4.03
C GLY A 150 -10.46 2.55 -2.51
N THR A 151 -10.52 1.45 -1.76
CA THR A 151 -10.40 1.48 -0.30
C THR A 151 -8.99 1.87 0.15
N LEU A 152 -7.97 1.66 -0.68
CA LEU A 152 -6.63 2.18 -0.42
C LEU A 152 -6.67 3.71 -0.25
N THR A 153 -7.20 4.43 -1.23
CA THR A 153 -7.34 5.90 -1.14
C THR A 153 -8.15 6.30 0.07
N PHE A 154 -9.32 5.69 0.27
CA PHE A 154 -10.21 5.98 1.39
C PHE A 154 -9.50 5.85 2.74
N ASN A 155 -8.80 4.75 2.97
CA ASN A 155 -8.09 4.52 4.24
C ASN A 155 -6.99 5.55 4.48
N LEU A 156 -6.19 5.88 3.46
CA LEU A 156 -5.10 6.85 3.60
C LEU A 156 -5.64 8.26 3.79
N VAL A 157 -6.67 8.67 3.05
CA VAL A 157 -7.34 9.97 3.22
C VAL A 157 -7.89 10.11 4.64
N ALA A 158 -8.62 9.09 5.13
CA ALA A 158 -9.20 9.12 6.47
C ALA A 158 -8.13 9.15 7.58
N ALA A 159 -7.06 8.35 7.42
CA ALA A 159 -5.99 8.24 8.40
C ALA A 159 -5.14 9.50 8.53
N LEU A 160 -4.87 10.18 7.42
CA LEU A 160 -4.00 11.35 7.36
C LEU A 160 -4.77 12.68 7.40
N GLY A 161 -6.08 12.64 7.23
CA GLY A 161 -6.92 13.83 7.18
C GLY A 161 -6.72 14.67 5.91
N ILE A 162 -6.37 14.03 4.80
CA ILE A 162 -6.18 14.68 3.48
C ILE A 162 -7.47 15.38 3.07
N ARG A 163 -7.36 16.62 2.59
CA ARG A 163 -8.48 17.45 2.16
C ARG A 163 -8.42 17.86 0.70
N GLY A 164 -7.27 17.70 0.07
CA GLY A 164 -7.06 18.01 -1.34
C GLY A 164 -7.59 16.92 -2.27
N SER A 165 -7.22 17.01 -3.52
CA SER A 165 -7.62 16.08 -4.57
C SER A 165 -7.23 14.64 -4.21
N SER A 166 -8.18 13.72 -4.29
CA SER A 166 -7.97 12.31 -3.88
C SER A 166 -8.57 11.37 -4.90
N MET A 167 -7.77 10.42 -5.39
CA MET A 167 -8.22 9.45 -6.39
C MET A 167 -7.47 8.13 -6.29
N GLY A 168 -8.18 7.02 -6.54
CA GLY A 168 -7.58 5.70 -6.77
C GLY A 168 -7.60 5.36 -8.26
N LEU A 169 -6.45 5.08 -8.84
CA LEU A 169 -6.31 4.74 -10.25
C LEU A 169 -6.05 3.25 -10.43
N VAL A 170 -6.75 2.67 -11.41
CA VAL A 170 -6.63 1.25 -11.76
C VAL A 170 -6.47 1.12 -13.27
N SER A 171 -5.30 0.71 -13.70
CA SER A 171 -4.93 0.50 -15.12
C SER A 171 -3.86 -0.59 -15.22
N ALA A 172 -4.07 -1.70 -14.51
CA ALA A 172 -3.12 -2.80 -14.43
C ALA A 172 -1.70 -2.30 -14.13
N CYS A 173 -0.69 -2.74 -14.89
CA CYS A 173 0.71 -2.35 -14.69
C CYS A 173 0.98 -0.84 -14.89
N ALA A 174 0.12 -0.11 -15.61
CA ALA A 174 0.26 1.32 -15.86
C ALA A 174 -0.33 2.21 -14.73
N SER A 175 -0.98 1.63 -13.71
CA SER A 175 -1.70 2.39 -12.68
C SER A 175 -0.82 3.43 -11.99
N SER A 176 0.39 3.05 -11.59
CA SER A 176 1.32 3.97 -10.90
C SER A 176 1.80 5.10 -11.81
N GLY A 177 2.07 4.80 -13.09
CA GLY A 177 2.42 5.83 -14.07
C GLY A 177 1.30 6.85 -14.27
N HIS A 178 0.05 6.39 -14.34
CA HIS A 178 -1.11 7.28 -14.42
C HIS A 178 -1.30 8.11 -13.16
N ALA A 179 -1.10 7.52 -11.97
CA ALA A 179 -1.17 8.25 -10.71
C ALA A 179 -0.13 9.38 -10.66
N LEU A 180 1.13 9.09 -11.01
CA LEU A 180 2.20 10.07 -11.05
C LEU A 180 1.93 11.17 -12.09
N GLY A 181 1.52 10.81 -13.31
CA GLY A 181 1.21 11.77 -14.36
C GLY A 181 0.07 12.70 -13.98
N THR A 182 -1.01 12.15 -13.43
CA THR A 182 -2.16 12.96 -13.00
C THR A 182 -1.79 13.84 -11.80
N ALA A 183 -1.01 13.35 -10.85
CA ALA A 183 -0.50 14.16 -9.72
C ALA A 183 0.37 15.33 -10.20
N LEU A 184 1.25 15.08 -11.18
CA LEU A 184 2.06 16.11 -11.83
C LEU A 184 1.18 17.21 -12.46
N ASP A 185 0.10 16.82 -13.15
CA ASP A 185 -0.83 17.75 -13.77
C ASP A 185 -1.60 18.59 -12.74
N GLU A 186 -1.99 18.01 -11.59
CA GLU A 186 -2.63 18.75 -10.49
C GLU A 186 -1.73 19.89 -9.99
N ILE A 187 -0.45 19.61 -9.80
CA ILE A 187 0.51 20.64 -9.35
C ILE A 187 0.77 21.68 -10.47
N ARG A 188 0.98 21.25 -11.70
CA ARG A 188 1.26 22.15 -12.83
C ARG A 188 0.11 23.08 -13.16
N LEU A 189 -1.11 22.62 -12.97
CA LEU A 189 -2.33 23.42 -13.17
C LEU A 189 -2.66 24.29 -11.94
N GLY A 190 -1.86 24.26 -10.90
CA GLY A 190 -2.05 25.05 -9.68
C GLY A 190 -3.25 24.64 -8.84
N ARG A 191 -3.78 23.41 -9.03
CA ARG A 191 -4.91 22.89 -8.25
C ARG A 191 -4.47 22.29 -6.92
N GLN A 192 -3.23 21.80 -6.88
CA GLN A 192 -2.60 21.31 -5.67
C GLN A 192 -1.18 21.84 -5.55
N LYS A 193 -0.67 21.97 -4.31
CA LYS A 193 0.73 22.29 -4.02
C LYS A 193 1.55 21.04 -3.78
N ARG A 194 0.91 19.98 -3.27
CA ARG A 194 1.51 18.68 -2.95
C ARG A 194 0.58 17.55 -3.38
N MET A 195 1.20 16.46 -3.82
CA MET A 195 0.53 15.22 -4.16
C MET A 195 1.35 14.02 -3.68
#